data_b1be9f032226a7696981fee0d4ed065f
#
_entry.id   b1be9f032226a7696981fee0d4ed065f
#
_cell.length_a   1.000
_cell.length_b   1.000
_cell.length_c   1.000
_cell.angle_alpha   90.00
_cell.angle_beta   90.00
_cell.angle_gamma   90.00
#
_symmetry.space_group_name_H-M   'P 1'
#
loop_
_entity.id
_entity.type
_entity.pdbx_description
1 polymer ?
#
loop_
_entity_poly.entity_id
_entity_poly.type
_entity_poly.pdbx_seq_one_letter_code
_entity_poly.pdbx_strand_id
1 'polypeptide(L)'
;SILDRMVLETERIVDKSHFCKDNHNVFFEKDDTSLPVDHPLRIREDTSLNSIPYDLMDPADALHQLYNWYPLINFLSAVLGHTLYRMADPMAALTLNVMNEHQNHGWHYDESQITITLLIQKPEAGGVFECVPDLRKFDTDNYSKLGAILNGSDEGLVPLNVEPGDLLIFAGFYSL
;
A
#
# COMPACT_ATOMS: atom_id res chain seq x y z
N SER A 1 -8.37 14.91 -18.18
CA SER A 1 -7.40 15.30 -17.13
C SER A 1 -6.15 14.43 -17.21
N ILE A 2 -5.14 14.73 -16.41
CA ILE A 2 -3.96 13.85 -16.30
C ILE A 2 -4.35 12.50 -15.64
N LEU A 3 -5.30 12.51 -14.73
CA LEU A 3 -5.82 11.31 -14.10
C LEU A 3 -6.54 10.41 -15.11
N ASP A 4 -7.39 10.96 -15.97
CA ASP A 4 -8.05 10.18 -17.03
C ASP A 4 -7.01 9.51 -17.95
N ARG A 5 -5.93 10.23 -18.24
CA ARG A 5 -4.82 9.67 -19.02
C ARG A 5 -4.15 8.51 -18.27
N MET A 6 -3.89 8.64 -16.96
CA MET A 6 -3.30 7.56 -16.14
C MET A 6 -4.21 6.33 -16.09
N VAL A 7 -5.54 6.53 -16.01
CA VAL A 7 -6.52 5.42 -16.06
C VAL A 7 -6.45 4.70 -17.42
N LEU A 8 -6.48 5.43 -18.53
CA LEU A 8 -6.40 4.84 -19.88
C LEU A 8 -5.07 4.10 -20.11
N GLU A 9 -3.96 4.64 -19.60
CA GLU A 9 -2.65 3.98 -19.66
C GLU A 9 -2.64 2.68 -18.84
N THR A 10 -3.30 2.66 -17.69
CA THR A 10 -3.50 1.46 -16.86
C THR A 10 -4.31 0.40 -17.60
N GLU A 11 -5.47 0.79 -18.17
CA GLU A 11 -6.33 -0.11 -18.93
C GLU A 11 -5.60 -0.78 -20.10
N ARG A 12 -4.66 -0.06 -20.74
CA ARG A 12 -3.85 -0.58 -21.86
C ARG A 12 -2.92 -1.72 -21.44
N ILE A 13 -2.47 -1.73 -20.18
CA ILE A 13 -1.46 -2.70 -19.68
C ILE A 13 -1.99 -3.65 -18.60
N VAL A 14 -3.24 -3.51 -18.18
CA VAL A 14 -3.82 -4.31 -17.10
C VAL A 14 -3.78 -5.82 -17.39
N ASP A 15 -3.90 -6.22 -18.65
CA ASP A 15 -3.81 -7.63 -19.07
C ASP A 15 -2.41 -8.23 -18.81
N LYS A 16 -1.40 -7.40 -18.59
CA LYS A 16 -0.04 -7.83 -18.24
C LYS A 16 0.20 -7.85 -16.73
N SER A 17 -0.81 -7.52 -15.93
CA SER A 17 -0.70 -7.52 -14.48
C SER A 17 -0.44 -8.91 -13.94
N HIS A 18 0.32 -8.97 -12.86
CA HIS A 18 0.44 -10.18 -12.06
C HIS A 18 -0.69 -10.23 -11.03
N PHE A 19 -1.50 -11.28 -11.08
CA PHE A 19 -2.52 -11.51 -10.06
C PHE A 19 -1.86 -12.04 -8.79
N CYS A 20 -1.87 -11.22 -7.75
CA CYS A 20 -1.40 -11.57 -6.42
C CYS A 20 -2.59 -12.09 -5.61
N LYS A 21 -2.45 -13.28 -5.04
CA LYS A 21 -3.37 -13.82 -4.03
C LYS A 21 -2.55 -14.44 -2.93
N ASP A 22 -2.73 -13.96 -1.72
CA ASP A 22 -2.01 -14.44 -0.56
C ASP A 22 -2.91 -14.51 0.67
N ASN A 23 -2.56 -15.38 1.59
CA ASN A 23 -3.12 -15.47 2.93
C ASN A 23 -1.97 -15.35 3.93
N HIS A 24 -1.79 -14.17 4.49
CA HIS A 24 -0.62 -13.78 5.27
C HIS A 24 -1.00 -13.25 6.64
N ASN A 25 -0.06 -13.19 7.57
CA ASN A 25 -0.20 -12.34 8.74
C ASN A 25 0.25 -10.91 8.41
N VAL A 26 -0.04 -9.96 9.28
CA VAL A 26 0.24 -8.53 9.02
C VAL A 26 1.73 -8.18 8.85
N PHE A 27 2.63 -9.11 9.18
CA PHE A 27 4.09 -8.94 9.02
C PHE A 27 4.66 -9.72 7.82
N PHE A 28 3.84 -10.44 7.08
CA PHE A 28 4.24 -11.37 6.00
C PHE A 28 5.21 -12.47 6.46
N GLU A 29 5.14 -12.82 7.75
CA GLU A 29 5.99 -13.85 8.33
C GLU A 29 5.37 -15.24 8.23
N LYS A 30 6.21 -16.27 8.34
CA LYS A 30 5.75 -17.64 8.40
C LYS A 30 4.98 -17.90 9.70
N ASP A 31 3.96 -18.77 9.62
CA ASP A 31 3.20 -19.18 10.80
C ASP A 31 4.12 -19.86 11.82
N ASP A 32 4.12 -19.34 13.05
CA ASP A 32 4.81 -19.94 14.19
C ASP A 32 3.81 -20.72 15.07
N THR A 33 3.73 -22.01 14.84
CA THR A 33 2.82 -22.92 15.55
C THR A 33 3.18 -23.10 17.03
N SER A 34 4.30 -22.58 17.51
CA SER A 34 4.64 -22.55 18.94
C SER A 34 3.86 -21.49 19.72
N LEU A 35 3.31 -20.50 19.03
CA LEU A 35 2.48 -19.45 19.60
C LEU A 35 1.02 -19.91 19.75
N PRO A 36 0.25 -19.31 20.67
CA PRO A 36 -1.19 -19.53 20.77
C PRO A 36 -1.90 -19.23 19.45
N VAL A 37 -3.00 -19.93 19.16
CA VAL A 37 -3.74 -19.81 17.89
C VAL A 37 -4.33 -18.41 17.67
N ASP A 38 -4.61 -17.69 18.75
CA ASP A 38 -5.14 -16.31 18.77
C ASP A 38 -4.04 -15.24 18.84
N HIS A 39 -2.78 -15.64 18.77
CA HIS A 39 -1.67 -14.69 18.76
C HIS A 39 -1.69 -13.90 17.42
N PRO A 40 -1.49 -12.55 17.42
CA PRO A 40 -1.55 -11.71 16.21
C PRO A 40 -0.66 -12.19 15.04
N LEU A 41 0.50 -12.78 15.30
CA LEU A 41 1.36 -13.38 14.27
C LEU A 41 0.74 -14.61 13.58
N ARG A 42 -0.37 -15.15 14.11
CA ARG A 42 -1.08 -16.30 13.56
C ARG A 42 -2.44 -15.95 12.96
N ILE A 43 -2.93 -14.72 13.17
CA ILE A 43 -4.13 -14.23 12.52
C ILE A 43 -3.80 -13.98 11.06
N ARG A 44 -4.67 -14.49 10.17
CA ARG A 44 -4.43 -14.46 8.72
C ARG A 44 -5.37 -13.48 8.04
N GLU A 45 -4.81 -12.68 7.17
CA GLU A 45 -5.49 -11.73 6.30
C GLU A 45 -5.43 -12.24 4.86
N ASP A 46 -6.50 -12.02 4.12
CA ASP A 46 -6.55 -12.34 2.70
C ASP A 46 -6.24 -11.08 1.88
N THR A 47 -5.30 -11.20 0.96
CA THR A 47 -5.01 -10.19 -0.06
C THR A 47 -5.26 -10.75 -1.43
N SER A 48 -5.95 -9.99 -2.27
CA SER A 48 -6.09 -10.29 -3.69
C SER A 48 -6.14 -9.00 -4.51
N LEU A 49 -5.22 -8.84 -5.45
CA LEU A 49 -5.12 -7.66 -6.31
C LEU A 49 -4.34 -7.98 -7.58
N ASN A 50 -4.43 -7.10 -8.58
CA ASN A 50 -3.59 -7.16 -9.77
C ASN A 50 -2.48 -6.13 -9.64
N SER A 51 -1.24 -6.55 -9.78
CA SER A 51 -0.06 -5.71 -9.62
C SER A 51 0.66 -5.56 -10.96
N ILE A 52 0.94 -4.33 -11.35
CA ILE A 52 1.68 -3.99 -12.56
C ILE A 52 2.99 -3.31 -12.12
N PRO A 53 4.13 -3.96 -12.33
CA PRO A 53 5.42 -3.39 -11.96
C PRO A 53 5.86 -2.29 -12.93
N TYR A 54 6.77 -1.44 -12.48
CA TYR A 54 7.26 -0.27 -13.20
C TYR A 54 7.84 -0.57 -14.57
N ASP A 55 8.54 -1.68 -14.74
CA ASP A 55 9.18 -2.08 -16.00
C ASP A 55 8.21 -2.42 -17.14
N LEU A 56 6.92 -2.60 -16.82
CA LEU A 56 5.86 -2.77 -17.81
C LEU A 56 5.24 -1.44 -18.28
N MET A 57 5.56 -0.33 -17.62
CA MET A 57 5.06 0.99 -17.98
C MET A 57 5.91 1.60 -19.09
N ASP A 58 5.26 2.22 -20.08
CA ASP A 58 5.97 2.93 -21.13
C ASP A 58 6.61 4.21 -20.56
N PRO A 59 7.86 4.53 -20.92
CA PRO A 59 8.49 5.79 -20.51
C PRO A 59 7.70 7.06 -20.87
N ALA A 60 6.81 7.00 -21.86
CA ALA A 60 5.91 8.08 -22.21
C ALA A 60 4.65 8.15 -21.34
N ASP A 61 4.37 7.13 -20.52
CA ASP A 61 3.20 7.10 -19.63
C ASP A 61 3.30 8.16 -18.54
N ALA A 62 2.17 8.75 -18.18
CA ALA A 62 2.09 9.81 -17.19
C ALA A 62 2.58 9.35 -15.80
N LEU A 63 2.27 8.10 -15.39
CA LEU A 63 2.75 7.53 -14.13
C LEU A 63 4.27 7.36 -14.15
N HIS A 64 4.83 6.84 -15.26
CA HIS A 64 6.27 6.70 -15.41
C HIS A 64 6.96 8.08 -15.36
N GLN A 65 6.41 9.08 -16.05
CA GLN A 65 6.93 10.44 -16.04
C GLN A 65 6.81 11.09 -14.66
N LEU A 66 5.69 10.91 -13.95
CA LEU A 66 5.48 11.43 -12.59
C LEU A 66 6.51 10.85 -11.62
N TYR A 67 6.72 9.54 -11.65
CA TYR A 67 7.72 8.88 -10.81
C TYR A 67 9.14 9.43 -11.06
N ASN A 68 9.46 9.74 -12.32
CA ASN A 68 10.76 10.28 -12.70
C ASN A 68 10.89 11.81 -12.59
N TRP A 69 9.81 12.49 -12.20
CA TRP A 69 9.80 13.94 -12.13
C TRP A 69 10.54 14.47 -10.90
N TYR A 70 11.68 15.13 -11.12
CA TYR A 70 12.53 15.63 -10.03
C TYR A 70 11.82 16.57 -9.02
N PRO A 71 10.92 17.48 -9.44
CA PRO A 71 10.22 18.30 -8.46
C PRO A 71 9.37 17.51 -7.47
N LEU A 72 8.81 16.34 -7.86
CA LEU A 72 8.08 15.49 -6.94
C LEU A 72 8.98 14.94 -5.84
N ILE A 73 10.11 14.34 -6.18
CA ILE A 73 11.02 13.78 -5.17
C ILE A 73 11.64 14.87 -4.28
N ASN A 74 11.90 16.05 -4.84
CA ASN A 74 12.37 17.19 -4.06
C ASN A 74 11.32 17.69 -3.08
N PHE A 75 10.06 17.78 -3.51
CA PHE A 75 8.93 18.13 -2.65
C PHE A 75 8.78 17.11 -1.50
N LEU A 76 8.76 15.83 -1.83
CA LEU A 76 8.66 14.74 -0.85
C LEU A 76 9.82 14.76 0.15
N SER A 77 11.05 14.99 -0.34
CA SER A 77 12.22 15.14 0.52
C SER A 77 12.09 16.32 1.48
N ALA A 78 11.56 17.44 1.02
CA ALA A 78 11.33 18.62 1.85
C ALA A 78 10.24 18.38 2.91
N VAL A 79 9.14 17.72 2.55
CA VAL A 79 8.05 17.37 3.47
C VAL A 79 8.54 16.42 4.56
N LEU A 80 9.33 15.43 4.20
CA LEU A 80 9.83 14.41 5.12
C LEU A 80 11.09 14.83 5.90
N GLY A 81 11.71 15.95 5.53
CA GLY A 81 12.88 16.46 6.21
C GLY A 81 14.19 15.70 5.95
N HIS A 82 14.24 14.82 4.96
CA HIS A 82 15.44 14.08 4.56
C HIS A 82 15.45 13.78 3.06
N THR A 83 16.64 13.53 2.52
CA THR A 83 16.80 13.24 1.10
C THR A 83 16.22 11.88 0.75
N LEU A 84 15.34 11.86 -0.24
CA LEU A 84 14.81 10.64 -0.83
C LEU A 84 15.57 10.29 -2.12
N TYR A 85 15.66 8.99 -2.37
CA TYR A 85 16.22 8.44 -3.59
C TYR A 85 15.20 7.52 -4.23
N ARG A 86 15.19 7.46 -5.58
CA ARG A 86 14.37 6.49 -6.28
C ARG A 86 14.92 5.09 -6.06
N MET A 87 14.00 4.12 -5.98
CA MET A 87 14.36 2.70 -5.98
C MET A 87 15.19 2.36 -7.22
N ALA A 88 16.29 1.66 -7.02
CA ALA A 88 17.16 1.23 -8.11
C ALA A 88 16.61 -0.02 -8.84
N ASP A 89 15.82 -0.83 -8.14
CA ASP A 89 15.17 -2.00 -8.72
C ASP A 89 14.00 -1.57 -9.62
N PRO A 90 14.06 -1.83 -10.94
CA PRO A 90 13.00 -1.43 -11.86
C PRO A 90 11.66 -2.15 -11.62
N MET A 91 11.64 -3.31 -10.99
CA MET A 91 10.38 -4.00 -10.65
C MET A 91 9.68 -3.36 -9.45
N ALA A 92 10.45 -2.92 -8.45
CA ALA A 92 9.94 -2.37 -7.20
C ALA A 92 9.86 -0.84 -7.18
N ALA A 93 10.28 -0.15 -8.25
CA ALA A 93 10.39 1.29 -8.30
C ALA A 93 9.03 1.99 -8.14
N LEU A 94 8.04 1.52 -8.86
CA LEU A 94 6.64 1.94 -8.79
C LEU A 94 5.76 0.72 -9.07
N THR A 95 4.76 0.51 -8.25
CA THR A 95 3.78 -0.54 -8.47
C THR A 95 2.40 0.09 -8.64
N LEU A 96 1.71 -0.31 -9.69
CA LEU A 96 0.33 0.07 -9.93
C LEU A 96 -0.58 -1.09 -9.51
N ASN A 97 -1.35 -0.89 -8.45
CA ASN A 97 -2.29 -1.88 -7.94
C ASN A 97 -3.68 -1.62 -8.52
N VAL A 98 -4.25 -2.64 -9.15
CA VAL A 98 -5.60 -2.62 -9.71
C VAL A 98 -6.44 -3.65 -8.98
N MET A 99 -7.48 -3.19 -8.31
CA MET A 99 -8.43 -4.04 -7.60
C MET A 99 -9.76 -4.08 -8.33
N ASN A 100 -10.21 -5.29 -8.66
CA ASN A 100 -11.53 -5.55 -9.20
C ASN A 100 -12.55 -5.78 -8.07
N GLU A 101 -13.81 -5.95 -8.45
CA GLU A 101 -14.86 -6.30 -7.50
C GLU A 101 -14.47 -7.54 -6.66
N HIS A 102 -14.73 -7.48 -5.36
CA HIS A 102 -14.39 -8.51 -4.36
C HIS A 102 -12.89 -8.73 -4.13
N GLN A 103 -12.01 -7.91 -4.67
CA GLN A 103 -10.60 -7.90 -4.33
C GLN A 103 -10.33 -6.94 -3.17
N ASN A 104 -9.32 -7.24 -2.38
CA ASN A 104 -8.93 -6.45 -1.21
C ASN A 104 -7.42 -6.51 -1.00
N HIS A 105 -6.93 -5.57 -0.23
CA HIS A 105 -5.60 -5.61 0.36
C HIS A 105 -5.77 -5.76 1.86
N GLY A 106 -5.44 -6.94 2.39
CA GLY A 106 -5.59 -7.26 3.81
C GLY A 106 -4.70 -6.39 4.71
N TRP A 107 -5.01 -6.36 5.99
CA TRP A 107 -4.21 -5.63 6.97
C TRP A 107 -2.75 -6.08 6.93
N HIS A 108 -1.83 -5.12 6.86
CA HIS A 108 -0.39 -5.39 6.83
C HIS A 108 0.42 -4.17 7.25
N TYR A 109 1.64 -4.41 7.68
CA TYR A 109 2.66 -3.38 7.78
C TYR A 109 3.53 -3.38 6.52
N ASP A 110 3.90 -2.20 6.05
CA ASP A 110 4.88 -2.10 4.97
C ASP A 110 6.30 -2.37 5.47
N GLU A 111 7.16 -2.87 4.60
CA GLU A 111 8.60 -2.98 4.88
C GLU A 111 9.29 -1.62 4.92
N SER A 112 8.77 -0.65 4.18
CA SER A 112 9.30 0.69 4.10
C SER A 112 8.85 1.55 5.26
N GLN A 113 9.76 2.34 5.83
CA GLN A 113 9.41 3.30 6.88
C GLN A 113 8.37 4.32 6.40
N ILE A 114 8.47 4.73 5.15
CA ILE A 114 7.56 5.69 4.51
C ILE A 114 7.03 5.06 3.23
N THR A 115 5.73 5.06 3.09
CA THR A 115 5.02 4.64 1.88
C THR A 115 4.32 5.85 1.25
N ILE A 116 4.34 5.92 -0.06
CA ILE A 116 3.74 6.99 -0.84
C ILE A 116 2.78 6.36 -1.84
N THR A 117 1.51 6.70 -1.75
CA THR A 117 0.44 6.15 -2.60
C THR A 117 -0.34 7.27 -3.26
N LEU A 118 -0.53 7.19 -4.56
CA LEU A 118 -1.39 8.09 -5.33
C LEU A 118 -2.67 7.36 -5.73
N LEU A 119 -3.83 7.87 -5.34
CA LEU A 119 -5.10 7.37 -5.84
C LEU A 119 -5.38 7.94 -7.23
N ILE A 120 -5.51 7.10 -8.25
CA ILE A 120 -5.81 7.53 -9.62
C ILE A 120 -7.27 7.31 -10.01
N GLN A 121 -7.91 6.30 -9.43
CA GLN A 121 -9.33 5.99 -9.68
C GLN A 121 -9.98 5.48 -8.40
N LYS A 122 -11.16 6.02 -8.09
CA LYS A 122 -11.97 5.63 -6.93
C LYS A 122 -12.96 4.53 -7.32
N PRO A 123 -13.21 3.54 -6.46
CA PRO A 123 -14.29 2.58 -6.70
C PRO A 123 -15.67 3.25 -6.59
N GLU A 124 -16.69 2.64 -7.22
CA GLU A 124 -18.09 3.10 -7.10
C GLU A 124 -18.63 2.89 -5.68
N ALA A 125 -18.17 1.85 -5.00
CA ALA A 125 -18.54 1.54 -3.62
C ALA A 125 -17.44 0.73 -2.91
N GLY A 126 -17.31 0.89 -1.60
CA GLY A 126 -16.29 0.22 -0.79
C GLY A 126 -14.89 0.75 -1.04
N GLY A 127 -13.87 -0.08 -0.82
CA GLY A 127 -12.46 0.24 -1.06
C GLY A 127 -11.95 1.42 -0.25
N VAL A 128 -12.46 1.61 0.97
CA VAL A 128 -11.99 2.67 1.88
C VAL A 128 -10.57 2.32 2.31
N PHE A 129 -9.66 3.30 2.22
CA PHE A 129 -8.34 3.16 2.82
C PHE A 129 -8.45 3.37 4.33
N GLU A 130 -8.08 2.38 5.09
CA GLU A 130 -8.12 2.39 6.55
C GLU A 130 -6.72 2.21 7.11
N CYS A 131 -6.41 2.87 8.20
CA CYS A 131 -5.14 2.68 8.90
C CYS A 131 -5.31 2.85 10.41
N VAL A 132 -4.37 2.27 11.17
CA VAL A 132 -4.19 2.52 12.60
C VAL A 132 -2.81 3.13 12.80
N PRO A 133 -2.71 4.46 12.85
CA PRO A 133 -1.43 5.15 12.96
C PRO A 133 -0.68 4.79 14.24
N ASP A 134 0.65 4.71 14.14
CA ASP A 134 1.54 4.52 15.29
C ASP A 134 1.22 3.28 16.16
N LEU A 135 0.59 2.27 15.60
CA LEU A 135 0.27 1.04 16.32
C LEU A 135 1.54 0.28 16.70
N ARG A 136 2.49 0.18 15.77
CA ARG A 136 3.82 -0.38 15.98
C ARG A 136 4.78 0.71 16.44
N LYS A 137 5.67 0.39 17.37
CA LYS A 137 6.75 1.27 17.82
C LYS A 137 8.09 0.59 17.57
N PHE A 138 9.18 1.34 17.68
CA PHE A 138 10.53 0.80 17.49
C PHE A 138 10.85 -0.39 18.40
N ASP A 139 10.33 -0.38 19.62
CA ASP A 139 10.60 -1.36 20.68
C ASP A 139 9.43 -2.32 20.98
N THR A 140 8.30 -2.17 20.30
CA THR A 140 7.13 -3.03 20.51
C THR A 140 6.19 -3.06 19.31
N ASP A 141 5.70 -4.25 18.99
CA ASP A 141 4.64 -4.47 17.99
C ASP A 141 3.23 -4.32 18.57
N ASN A 142 3.12 -4.03 19.86
CA ASN A 142 1.85 -3.80 20.56
C ASN A 142 0.80 -4.90 20.29
N TYR A 143 1.19 -6.16 20.44
CA TYR A 143 0.36 -7.32 20.09
C TYR A 143 -1.03 -7.33 20.72
N SER A 144 -1.19 -6.76 21.94
CA SER A 144 -2.51 -6.68 22.57
C SER A 144 -3.48 -5.82 21.75
N LYS A 145 -3.06 -4.61 21.36
CA LYS A 145 -3.89 -3.71 20.54
C LYS A 145 -4.04 -4.24 19.11
N LEU A 146 -2.94 -4.74 18.54
CA LEU A 146 -2.96 -5.38 17.22
C LEU A 146 -3.98 -6.51 17.16
N GLY A 147 -3.95 -7.42 18.15
CA GLY A 147 -4.91 -8.52 18.23
C GLY A 147 -6.36 -8.04 18.34
N ALA A 148 -6.62 -6.95 19.08
CA ALA A 148 -7.95 -6.37 19.17
C ALA A 148 -8.43 -5.85 17.80
N ILE A 149 -7.59 -5.13 17.06
CA ILE A 149 -7.91 -4.61 15.71
C ILE A 149 -8.21 -5.76 14.74
N LEU A 150 -7.33 -6.77 14.69
CA LEU A 150 -7.51 -7.94 13.82
C LEU A 150 -8.75 -8.78 14.17
N ASN A 151 -9.29 -8.63 15.37
CA ASN A 151 -10.55 -9.23 15.80
C ASN A 151 -11.75 -8.26 15.71
N GLY A 152 -11.62 -7.16 14.96
CA GLY A 152 -12.71 -6.25 14.62
C GLY A 152 -12.92 -5.07 15.57
N SER A 153 -11.95 -4.73 16.41
CA SER A 153 -11.97 -3.48 17.17
C SER A 153 -11.69 -2.30 16.21
N ASP A 154 -12.42 -1.21 16.37
CA ASP A 154 -12.21 0.05 15.66
C ASP A 154 -11.39 1.09 16.47
N GLU A 155 -10.80 0.67 17.58
CA GLU A 155 -10.03 1.56 18.45
C GLU A 155 -8.77 2.11 17.77
N GLY A 156 -8.81 3.38 17.43
CA GLY A 156 -7.73 4.09 16.74
C GLY A 156 -7.74 3.90 15.22
N LEU A 157 -8.75 3.22 14.67
CA LEU A 157 -8.99 3.10 13.25
C LEU A 157 -9.29 4.47 12.64
N VAL A 158 -8.61 4.81 11.57
CA VAL A 158 -8.81 6.04 10.81
C VAL A 158 -9.18 5.68 9.37
N PRO A 159 -10.45 5.77 9.00
CA PRO A 159 -10.84 5.68 7.60
C PRO A 159 -10.45 6.99 6.89
N LEU A 160 -9.76 6.90 5.77
CA LEU A 160 -9.32 8.05 4.98
C LEU A 160 -10.26 8.24 3.78
N ASN A 161 -10.85 9.42 3.69
CA ASN A 161 -11.61 9.80 2.49
C ASN A 161 -10.64 10.36 1.44
N VAL A 162 -10.13 9.48 0.59
CA VAL A 162 -9.16 9.80 -0.46
C VAL A 162 -9.90 10.00 -1.78
N GLU A 163 -9.52 11.04 -2.51
CA GLU A 163 -10.07 11.35 -3.83
C GLU A 163 -9.01 11.15 -4.93
N PRO A 164 -9.41 10.88 -6.19
CA PRO A 164 -8.47 10.75 -7.29
C PRO A 164 -7.60 11.99 -7.43
N GLY A 165 -6.28 11.80 -7.38
CA GLY A 165 -5.27 12.85 -7.36
C GLY A 165 -4.66 13.12 -5.99
N ASP A 166 -5.23 12.57 -4.93
CA ASP A 166 -4.63 12.67 -3.59
C ASP A 166 -3.41 11.78 -3.48
N LEU A 167 -2.35 12.35 -2.92
CA LEU A 167 -1.11 11.69 -2.62
C LEU A 167 -1.03 11.45 -1.11
N LEU A 168 -1.13 10.19 -0.71
CA LEU A 168 -0.93 9.78 0.68
C LEU A 168 0.55 9.57 0.96
N ILE A 169 1.01 10.09 2.09
CA ILE A 169 2.35 9.85 2.64
C ILE A 169 2.15 9.34 4.06
N PHE A 170 2.54 8.12 4.34
CA PHE A 170 2.33 7.52 5.65
C PHE A 170 3.49 6.65 6.09
N ALA A 171 3.58 6.45 7.40
CA ALA A 171 4.63 5.66 8.04
C ALA A 171 4.22 4.16 8.04
N GLY A 172 4.25 3.51 6.87
CA GLY A 172 3.73 2.16 6.67
C GLY A 172 4.35 1.10 7.57
N PHE A 173 5.63 1.26 7.95
CA PHE A 173 6.28 0.38 8.91
C PHE A 173 5.69 0.46 10.33
N TYR A 174 5.13 1.61 10.72
CA TYR A 174 4.62 1.87 12.07
C TYR A 174 3.09 1.89 12.15
N SER A 175 2.43 1.94 11.01
CA SER A 175 0.97 2.03 10.90
C SER A 175 0.42 0.78 10.22
N LEU A 176 -0.62 0.19 10.83
CA LEU A 176 -1.35 -0.92 10.24
C LEU A 176 -2.32 -0.41 9.19
#